data_e5ac8c36bcf4bd18483670e146381a9e
#
_entry.id   e5ac8c36bcf4bd18483670e146381a9e
#
_cell.length_a   1.000
_cell.length_b   1.000
_cell.length_c   1.000
_cell.angle_alpha   90.00
_cell.angle_beta   90.00
_cell.angle_gamma   90.00
#
_symmetry.space_group_name_H-M   'P 1'
#
loop_
_entity.id
_entity.type
_entity.pdbx_description
1 polymer ?
#
loop_
_entity_poly.entity_id
_entity_poly.type
_entity_poly.pdbx_seq_one_letter_code
_entity_poly.pdbx_strand_id
1 'polypeptide(L)'
;MRASWCVVAVVVVSCSAPSVPLGDPQAEIGAMLARSAADWNHGDLAGFMGDYAKDSTTSYVSGGHVQYGWQPLFDHYQVAYFGPGKHRDSLSFAELHVRPLTTDLALATARFALHRGDSLTASGPFTLLLQKRGERWQILHDHTSADAKP
;
A
#
# COMPACT_ATOMS: atom_id res chain seq x y z
N MET A 1 23.65 47.47 57.16
CA MET A 1 22.73 46.41 56.77
C MET A 1 22.95 46.16 55.30
N ARG A 2 23.55 45.01 54.93
CA ARG A 2 23.78 44.60 53.52
C ARG A 2 22.82 43.45 53.22
N ALA A 3 21.86 43.68 52.32
CA ALA A 3 20.92 42.68 51.88
C ALA A 3 21.60 41.85 50.77
N SER A 4 21.85 40.52 50.99
CA SER A 4 22.30 39.57 50.00
C SER A 4 21.06 39.05 49.24
N TRP A 5 21.05 39.29 47.95
CA TRP A 5 20.05 38.71 47.07
C TRP A 5 20.60 37.40 46.51
N CYS A 6 19.98 36.27 46.88
CA CYS A 6 20.26 34.99 46.27
C CYS A 6 19.48 34.90 44.94
N VAL A 7 20.24 34.83 43.82
CA VAL A 7 19.67 34.52 42.51
C VAL A 7 19.55 33.01 42.40
N VAL A 8 18.33 32.49 42.35
CA VAL A 8 18.05 31.07 42.06
C VAL A 8 17.97 30.90 40.54
N ALA A 9 18.99 30.28 39.98
CA ALA A 9 18.96 29.90 38.58
C ALA A 9 18.10 28.64 38.39
N VAL A 10 16.97 28.76 37.71
CA VAL A 10 16.14 27.63 37.31
C VAL A 10 16.69 27.07 36.00
N VAL A 11 17.31 25.89 36.08
CA VAL A 11 17.74 25.14 34.89
C VAL A 11 16.54 24.37 34.32
N VAL A 12 15.99 24.83 33.20
CA VAL A 12 14.96 24.11 32.47
C VAL A 12 15.63 23.05 31.63
N VAL A 13 15.60 21.79 32.07
CA VAL A 13 16.05 20.63 31.28
C VAL A 13 14.95 20.33 30.27
N SER A 14 15.16 20.75 29.02
CA SER A 14 14.29 20.38 27.91
C SER A 14 14.58 18.91 27.54
N CYS A 15 13.71 18.00 27.95
CA CYS A 15 13.72 16.60 27.46
C CYS A 15 13.18 16.59 26.02
N SER A 16 14.08 16.63 25.04
CA SER A 16 13.72 16.25 23.66
C SER A 16 13.54 14.73 23.62
N ALA A 17 12.31 14.28 23.45
CA ALA A 17 12.05 12.86 23.16
C ALA A 17 12.79 12.47 21.88
N PRO A 18 13.45 11.29 21.82
CA PRO A 18 14.07 10.83 20.58
C PRO A 18 12.97 10.70 19.52
N SER A 19 13.09 11.49 18.44
CA SER A 19 12.27 11.34 17.26
C SER A 19 12.69 10.01 16.60
N VAL A 20 11.83 8.98 16.67
CA VAL A 20 11.97 7.78 15.85
C VAL A 20 11.97 8.28 14.40
N PRO A 21 12.98 7.93 13.59
CA PRO A 21 12.95 8.27 12.18
C PRO A 21 11.66 7.70 11.58
N LEU A 22 10.79 8.56 11.09
CA LEU A 22 9.64 8.12 10.30
C LEU A 22 10.23 7.40 9.08
N GLY A 23 9.88 6.12 8.91
CA GLY A 23 10.29 5.37 7.72
C GLY A 23 9.86 6.13 6.46
N ASP A 24 10.55 5.90 5.36
CA ASP A 24 10.18 6.48 4.07
C ASP A 24 8.99 5.73 3.47
N PRO A 25 7.76 6.30 3.47
CA PRO A 25 6.58 5.63 2.90
C PRO A 25 6.74 5.26 1.42
N GLN A 26 7.51 6.04 0.65
CA GLN A 26 7.80 5.73 -0.75
C GLN A 26 8.57 4.41 -0.86
N ALA A 27 9.62 4.24 -0.08
CA ALA A 27 10.42 3.01 -0.08
C ALA A 27 9.64 1.82 0.51
N GLU A 28 8.93 2.02 1.63
CA GLU A 28 8.17 0.96 2.30
C GLU A 28 7.02 0.42 1.43
N ILE A 29 6.23 1.30 0.81
CA ILE A 29 5.13 0.92 -0.08
C ILE A 29 5.69 0.34 -1.39
N GLY A 30 6.82 0.86 -1.90
CA GLY A 30 7.50 0.28 -3.04
C GLY A 30 7.94 -1.16 -2.79
N ALA A 31 8.52 -1.45 -1.62
CA ALA A 31 8.88 -2.81 -1.22
C ALA A 31 7.66 -3.72 -1.05
N MET A 32 6.55 -3.20 -0.52
CA MET A 32 5.28 -3.94 -0.42
C MET A 32 4.78 -4.32 -1.82
N LEU A 33 4.71 -3.38 -2.77
CA LEU A 33 4.24 -3.66 -4.13
C LEU A 33 5.16 -4.64 -4.88
N ALA A 34 6.49 -4.54 -4.69
CA ALA A 34 7.42 -5.49 -5.29
C ALA A 34 7.18 -6.91 -4.78
N ARG A 35 6.94 -7.09 -3.48
CA ARG A 35 6.57 -8.38 -2.88
C ARG A 35 5.21 -8.85 -3.40
N SER A 36 4.21 -7.98 -3.44
CA SER A 36 2.87 -8.27 -3.95
C SER A 36 2.91 -8.80 -5.40
N ALA A 37 3.70 -8.17 -6.28
CA ALA A 37 3.91 -8.66 -7.64
C ALA A 37 4.62 -10.03 -7.67
N ALA A 38 5.59 -10.26 -6.77
CA ALA A 38 6.25 -11.57 -6.65
C ALA A 38 5.27 -12.66 -6.20
N ASP A 39 4.43 -12.41 -5.19
CA ASP A 39 3.41 -13.33 -4.70
C ASP A 39 2.41 -13.69 -5.82
N TRP A 40 1.92 -12.68 -6.55
CA TRP A 40 1.10 -12.90 -7.74
C TRP A 40 1.79 -13.82 -8.75
N ASN A 41 3.04 -13.52 -9.12
CA ASN A 41 3.79 -14.25 -10.13
C ASN A 41 4.10 -15.70 -9.71
N HIS A 42 4.29 -15.95 -8.42
CA HIS A 42 4.47 -17.29 -7.85
C HIS A 42 3.15 -18.05 -7.63
N GLY A 43 2.00 -17.41 -7.79
CA GLY A 43 0.69 -18.05 -7.56
C GLY A 43 0.25 -18.06 -6.12
N ASP A 44 0.85 -17.25 -5.29
CA ASP A 44 0.47 -17.07 -3.88
C ASP A 44 -0.60 -15.98 -3.74
N LEU A 45 -1.86 -16.38 -3.95
CA LEU A 45 -2.99 -15.47 -3.73
C LEU A 45 -3.08 -15.00 -2.28
N ALA A 46 -2.73 -15.85 -1.32
CA ALA A 46 -2.81 -15.48 0.10
C ALA A 46 -1.78 -14.41 0.44
N GLY A 47 -0.57 -14.51 -0.09
CA GLY A 47 0.48 -13.49 0.00
C GLY A 47 0.03 -12.18 -0.64
N PHE A 48 -0.41 -12.22 -1.90
CA PHE A 48 -0.91 -11.05 -2.63
C PHE A 48 -2.05 -10.34 -1.89
N MET A 49 -3.06 -11.07 -1.44
CA MET A 49 -4.20 -10.54 -0.70
C MET A 49 -3.87 -10.17 0.76
N GLY A 50 -2.71 -10.61 1.25
CA GLY A 50 -2.21 -10.26 2.58
C GLY A 50 -1.82 -8.78 2.72
N ASP A 51 -1.64 -8.06 1.62
CA ASP A 51 -1.39 -6.63 1.61
C ASP A 51 -2.68 -5.80 1.69
N TYR A 52 -3.85 -6.40 1.50
CA TYR A 52 -5.14 -5.76 1.72
C TYR A 52 -5.59 -5.91 3.19
N ALA A 53 -6.18 -4.87 3.76
CA ALA A 53 -6.75 -4.94 5.10
C ALA A 53 -7.88 -5.96 5.15
N LYS A 54 -7.84 -6.91 6.10
CA LYS A 54 -8.91 -7.90 6.33
C LYS A 54 -10.09 -7.27 7.04
N ASP A 55 -10.82 -6.44 6.31
CA ASP A 55 -11.88 -5.57 6.81
C ASP A 55 -13.09 -5.63 5.87
N SER A 56 -14.29 -5.49 6.41
CA SER A 56 -15.53 -5.42 5.61
C SER A 56 -15.64 -4.13 4.81
N THR A 57 -14.90 -3.10 5.18
CA THR A 57 -14.88 -1.79 4.50
C THR A 57 -13.78 -1.67 3.44
N THR A 58 -12.84 -2.63 3.36
CA THR A 58 -11.87 -2.69 2.27
C THR A 58 -12.62 -2.68 0.94
N SER A 59 -12.22 -1.81 0.02
CA SER A 59 -12.95 -1.63 -1.23
C SER A 59 -12.05 -1.69 -2.45
N TYR A 60 -12.61 -2.19 -3.53
CA TYR A 60 -11.96 -2.33 -4.83
C TYR A 60 -12.88 -1.80 -5.93
N VAL A 61 -12.33 -0.96 -6.79
CA VAL A 61 -13.04 -0.39 -7.94
C VAL A 61 -12.31 -0.77 -9.22
N SER A 62 -13.00 -1.47 -10.11
CA SER A 62 -12.46 -1.81 -11.43
C SER A 62 -13.59 -2.10 -12.41
N GLY A 63 -13.37 -1.79 -13.70
CA GLY A 63 -14.32 -2.10 -14.77
C GLY A 63 -15.72 -1.49 -14.56
N GLY A 64 -15.82 -0.36 -13.85
CA GLY A 64 -17.11 0.28 -13.53
C GLY A 64 -17.85 -0.35 -12.34
N HIS A 65 -17.25 -1.29 -11.63
CA HIS A 65 -17.85 -1.96 -10.47
C HIS A 65 -17.11 -1.59 -9.19
N VAL A 66 -17.87 -1.49 -8.09
CA VAL A 66 -17.35 -1.32 -6.74
C VAL A 66 -17.62 -2.59 -5.95
N GLN A 67 -16.60 -3.15 -5.32
CA GLN A 67 -16.71 -4.30 -4.44
C GLN A 67 -16.23 -3.93 -3.04
N TYR A 68 -16.93 -4.38 -2.00
CA TYR A 68 -16.60 -4.17 -0.60
C TYR A 68 -16.30 -5.50 0.10
N GLY A 69 -15.40 -5.43 1.04
CA GLY A 69 -14.99 -6.55 1.89
C GLY A 69 -13.81 -7.34 1.33
N TRP A 70 -12.89 -7.69 2.24
CA TRP A 70 -11.71 -8.46 1.90
C TRP A 70 -12.04 -9.86 1.35
N GLN A 71 -12.99 -10.58 1.98
CA GLN A 71 -13.33 -11.95 1.55
C GLN A 71 -13.95 -11.99 0.15
N PRO A 72 -14.97 -11.15 -0.19
CA PRO A 72 -15.48 -11.09 -1.56
C PRO A 72 -14.40 -10.77 -2.60
N LEU A 73 -13.43 -9.89 -2.25
CA LEU A 73 -12.33 -9.56 -3.15
C LEU A 73 -11.40 -10.77 -3.33
N PHE A 74 -11.05 -11.48 -2.26
CA PHE A 74 -10.26 -12.71 -2.32
C PHE A 74 -10.93 -13.76 -3.21
N ASP A 75 -12.23 -14.01 -3.02
CA ASP A 75 -13.01 -14.98 -3.79
C ASP A 75 -13.06 -14.59 -5.27
N HIS A 76 -13.18 -13.30 -5.56
CA HIS A 76 -13.13 -12.78 -6.93
C HIS A 76 -11.77 -13.11 -7.59
N TYR A 77 -10.65 -12.80 -6.94
CA TYR A 77 -9.31 -13.13 -7.47
C TYR A 77 -9.10 -14.64 -7.62
N GLN A 78 -9.56 -15.44 -6.64
CA GLN A 78 -9.49 -16.89 -6.69
C GLN A 78 -10.17 -17.44 -7.95
N VAL A 79 -11.38 -16.97 -8.25
CA VAL A 79 -12.14 -17.44 -9.42
C VAL A 79 -11.58 -16.88 -10.73
N ALA A 80 -11.22 -15.60 -10.75
CA ALA A 80 -10.81 -14.93 -11.99
C ALA A 80 -9.41 -15.35 -12.46
N TYR A 81 -8.45 -15.55 -11.54
CA TYR A 81 -7.03 -15.68 -11.89
C TYR A 81 -6.33 -16.91 -11.30
N PHE A 82 -6.80 -17.48 -10.18
CA PHE A 82 -6.12 -18.56 -9.46
C PHE A 82 -6.86 -19.89 -9.49
N GLY A 83 -8.04 -19.95 -10.14
CA GLY A 83 -8.82 -21.15 -10.27
C GLY A 83 -8.17 -22.22 -11.18
N PRO A 84 -8.65 -23.49 -11.10
CA PRO A 84 -8.16 -24.55 -11.97
C PRO A 84 -8.28 -24.18 -13.46
N GLY A 85 -7.22 -24.41 -14.21
CA GLY A 85 -7.19 -24.12 -15.66
C GLY A 85 -7.10 -22.63 -16.02
N LYS A 86 -6.99 -21.75 -15.05
CA LYS A 86 -6.75 -20.32 -15.30
C LYS A 86 -5.29 -20.08 -15.68
N HIS A 87 -5.11 -19.24 -16.68
CA HIS A 87 -3.80 -18.73 -17.05
C HIS A 87 -3.63 -17.35 -16.43
N ARG A 88 -2.56 -17.19 -15.66
CA ARG A 88 -2.23 -15.93 -15.01
C ARG A 88 -1.03 -15.30 -15.71
N ASP A 89 -1.24 -14.10 -16.24
CA ASP A 89 -0.19 -13.30 -16.83
C ASP A 89 0.73 -12.72 -15.74
N SER A 90 1.99 -12.50 -16.05
CA SER A 90 2.93 -11.94 -15.08
C SER A 90 2.62 -10.48 -14.80
N LEU A 91 2.65 -10.12 -13.51
CA LEU A 91 2.36 -8.78 -13.02
C LEU A 91 3.65 -8.01 -12.72
N SER A 92 3.67 -6.74 -13.09
CA SER A 92 4.66 -5.77 -12.65
C SER A 92 4.01 -4.44 -12.33
N PHE A 93 4.68 -3.65 -11.48
CA PHE A 93 4.29 -2.29 -11.14
C PHE A 93 5.39 -1.31 -11.52
N ALA A 94 4.99 -0.11 -11.95
CA ALA A 94 5.89 0.97 -12.34
C ALA A 94 5.31 2.34 -11.95
N GLU A 95 6.11 3.38 -12.06
CA GLU A 95 5.69 4.77 -11.88
C GLU A 95 5.04 5.04 -10.51
N LEU A 96 5.57 4.40 -9.44
CA LEU A 96 5.05 4.58 -8.10
C LEU A 96 5.32 5.99 -7.60
N HIS A 97 4.27 6.67 -7.18
CA HIS A 97 4.30 7.94 -6.48
C HIS A 97 3.47 7.88 -5.20
N VAL A 98 4.10 8.10 -4.06
CA VAL A 98 3.45 8.06 -2.75
C VAL A 98 3.34 9.45 -2.18
N ARG A 99 2.13 9.83 -1.76
CA ARG A 99 1.83 11.05 -1.03
C ARG A 99 1.39 10.71 0.39
N PRO A 100 2.24 10.91 1.41
CA PRO A 100 1.82 10.79 2.80
C PRO A 100 0.69 11.78 3.10
N LEU A 101 -0.37 11.32 3.75
CA LEU A 101 -1.49 12.15 4.21
C LEU A 101 -1.37 12.43 5.70
N THR A 102 -0.95 11.41 6.47
CA THR A 102 -0.58 11.49 7.89
C THR A 102 0.65 10.62 8.15
N THR A 103 1.01 10.40 9.40
CA THR A 103 2.10 9.49 9.79
C THR A 103 1.82 8.02 9.47
N ASP A 104 0.53 7.65 9.35
CA ASP A 104 0.05 6.28 9.16
C ASP A 104 -0.92 6.12 7.97
N LEU A 105 -1.17 7.18 7.21
CA LEU A 105 -2.07 7.16 6.05
C LEU A 105 -1.35 7.72 4.82
N ALA A 106 -1.46 7.03 3.69
CA ALA A 106 -0.85 7.44 2.43
C ALA A 106 -1.77 7.18 1.24
N LEU A 107 -1.67 8.05 0.24
CA LEU A 107 -2.20 7.83 -1.10
C LEU A 107 -1.04 7.43 -2.01
N ALA A 108 -1.17 6.30 -2.71
CA ALA A 108 -0.21 5.88 -3.71
C ALA A 108 -0.88 5.81 -5.09
N THR A 109 -0.17 6.27 -6.11
CA THR A 109 -0.54 6.06 -7.51
C THR A 109 0.58 5.31 -8.20
N ALA A 110 0.24 4.39 -9.09
CA ALA A 110 1.21 3.65 -9.89
C ALA A 110 0.54 3.11 -11.16
N ARG A 111 1.29 2.35 -11.94
CA ARG A 111 0.77 1.60 -13.09
C ARG A 111 1.04 0.13 -12.92
N PHE A 112 0.05 -0.69 -13.27
CA PHE A 112 0.24 -2.13 -13.43
C PHE A 112 0.47 -2.47 -14.90
N ALA A 113 1.17 -3.57 -15.14
CA ALA A 113 1.26 -4.23 -16.44
C ALA A 113 1.17 -5.74 -16.27
N LEU A 114 0.37 -6.37 -17.12
CA LEU A 114 0.24 -7.81 -17.22
C LEU A 114 0.85 -8.27 -18.55
N HIS A 115 1.71 -9.28 -18.49
CA HIS A 115 2.39 -9.82 -19.66
C HIS A 115 2.18 -11.33 -19.78
N ARG A 116 2.01 -11.78 -21.03
CA ARG A 116 2.06 -13.18 -21.43
C ARG A 116 3.25 -13.41 -22.34
N GLY A 117 4.34 -13.94 -21.77
CA GLY A 117 5.63 -13.90 -22.44
C GLY A 117 6.03 -12.44 -22.69
N ASP A 118 6.37 -12.11 -23.94
CA ASP A 118 6.77 -10.74 -24.33
C ASP A 118 5.57 -9.82 -24.67
N SER A 119 4.34 -10.34 -24.62
CA SER A 119 3.16 -9.58 -25.03
C SER A 119 2.50 -8.90 -23.84
N LEU A 120 2.32 -7.58 -23.90
CA LEU A 120 1.50 -6.80 -22.96
C LEU A 120 0.02 -7.16 -23.19
N THR A 121 -0.66 -7.71 -22.18
CA THR A 121 -2.06 -8.14 -22.27
C THR A 121 -3.03 -7.18 -21.62
N ALA A 122 -2.57 -6.45 -20.59
CA ALA A 122 -3.31 -5.38 -19.95
C ALA A 122 -2.34 -4.44 -19.21
N SER A 123 -2.71 -3.17 -19.14
CA SER A 123 -2.02 -2.17 -18.30
C SER A 123 -2.99 -1.08 -17.89
N GLY A 124 -2.57 -0.26 -16.94
CA GLY A 124 -3.33 0.91 -16.55
C GLY A 124 -2.89 1.52 -15.24
N PRO A 125 -3.36 2.73 -14.94
CA PRO A 125 -3.10 3.37 -13.66
C PRO A 125 -3.96 2.78 -12.56
N PHE A 126 -3.45 2.84 -11.33
CA PHE A 126 -4.22 2.55 -10.13
C PHE A 126 -3.91 3.55 -9.02
N THR A 127 -4.84 3.66 -8.09
CA THR A 127 -4.71 4.49 -6.89
C THR A 127 -5.05 3.67 -5.67
N LEU A 128 -4.17 3.69 -4.68
CA LEU A 128 -4.35 3.02 -3.40
C LEU A 128 -4.47 4.04 -2.28
N LEU A 129 -5.42 3.83 -1.37
CA LEU A 129 -5.39 4.40 -0.02
C LEU A 129 -4.84 3.34 0.92
N LEU A 130 -3.74 3.66 1.62
CA LEU A 130 -3.05 2.73 2.49
C LEU A 130 -2.99 3.27 3.91
N GLN A 131 -3.10 2.35 4.88
CA GLN A 131 -2.88 2.64 6.30
C GLN A 131 -1.75 1.79 6.85
N LYS A 132 -0.85 2.40 7.61
CA LYS A 132 0.19 1.69 8.36
C LYS A 132 -0.40 1.17 9.66
N ARG A 133 -0.43 -0.16 9.83
CA ARG A 133 -0.89 -0.85 11.04
C ARG A 133 0.28 -1.63 11.63
N GLY A 134 0.82 -1.15 12.75
CA GLY A 134 2.10 -1.61 13.26
C GLY A 134 3.23 -1.24 12.27
N GLU A 135 3.98 -2.22 11.81
CA GLU A 135 5.08 -2.01 10.86
C GLU A 135 4.69 -2.26 9.39
N ARG A 136 3.42 -2.55 9.10
CA ARG A 136 2.97 -2.92 7.76
C ARG A 136 1.97 -1.92 7.19
N TRP A 137 2.20 -1.54 5.94
CA TRP A 137 1.19 -0.85 5.14
C TRP A 137 0.15 -1.85 4.66
N GLN A 138 -1.13 -1.47 4.72
CA GLN A 138 -2.27 -2.25 4.26
C GLN A 138 -3.16 -1.40 3.37
N ILE A 139 -3.63 -2.00 2.28
CA ILE A 139 -4.53 -1.37 1.31
C ILE A 139 -5.94 -1.36 1.89
N LEU A 140 -6.53 -0.17 2.03
CA LEU A 140 -7.92 0.05 2.44
C LEU A 140 -8.83 0.21 1.23
N HIS A 141 -8.31 0.84 0.18
CA HIS A 141 -9.03 1.08 -1.06
C HIS A 141 -8.09 0.94 -2.25
N ASP A 142 -8.58 0.30 -3.30
CA ASP A 142 -7.90 0.17 -4.58
C ASP A 142 -8.84 0.60 -5.70
N HIS A 143 -8.42 1.55 -6.51
CA HIS A 143 -9.11 1.92 -7.74
C HIS A 143 -8.17 1.68 -8.93
N THR A 144 -8.50 0.68 -9.71
CA THR A 144 -7.73 0.28 -10.90
C THR A 144 -8.53 0.58 -12.17
N SER A 145 -7.89 1.25 -13.11
CA SER A 145 -8.40 1.52 -14.46
C SER A 145 -7.54 0.81 -15.50
N ALA A 146 -8.15 0.21 -16.50
CA ALA A 146 -7.43 -0.36 -17.63
C ALA A 146 -7.24 0.70 -18.72
N ASP A 147 -6.06 0.68 -19.36
CA ASP A 147 -5.85 1.46 -20.58
C ASP A 147 -6.80 0.97 -21.70
N ALA A 148 -7.18 1.88 -22.60
CA ALA A 148 -7.90 1.48 -23.79
C ALA A 148 -7.06 0.47 -24.58
N LYS A 149 -7.70 -0.58 -25.09
CA LYS A 149 -7.01 -1.47 -26.04
C LYS A 149 -6.62 -0.69 -27.27
N PRO A 150 -5.38 -0.82 -27.78
CA PRO A 150 -4.97 -0.23 -29.02
C PRO A 150 -5.79 -0.72 -30.21
#